data_4a42b584c4d11ccbe3eb3a1e0a812795
#
_entry.id   4a42b584c4d11ccbe3eb3a1e0a812795
#
_cell.length_a   1.000
_cell.length_b   1.000
_cell.length_c   1.000
_cell.angle_alpha   90.00
_cell.angle_beta   90.00
_cell.angle_gamma   90.00
#
_symmetry.space_group_name_H-M   'P 1'
#
loop_
_entity.id
_entity.type
_entity.pdbx_description
1 polymer ?
#
loop_
_entity_poly.entity_id
_entity_poly.type
_entity_poly.pdbx_seq_one_letter_code
_entity_poly.pdbx_strand_id
1 'polypeptide(L)'
;NTPHNPTGVVYSEETIKKLAAILEKKQQEFGSVIYLISDEPYRELAYDGVEVPYLTKYYDNTIVGYSYSKSLSLPGERIGYLVIPDEADGSEELITAAAIANRTIGCVNAPSLMQKVIAKCVDAEVDVAAYDKNRLALYNGLKECGFECIKPQGAFYLFVKSPVADEKAFCEAGKKYNI
;
A
#
# COMPACT_ATOMS: atom_id res chain seq x y z
N ASN A 1 -1.69 -5.06 -0.37
CA ASN A 1 -1.80 -3.61 -0.34
C ASN A 1 -2.76 -3.09 -1.40
N THR A 2 -3.44 -1.99 -1.12
CA THR A 2 -4.31 -1.29 -2.05
C THR A 2 -4.31 0.21 -1.70
N PRO A 3 -3.92 1.08 -2.64
CA PRO A 3 -3.44 0.83 -4.01
C PRO A 3 -2.23 -0.09 -4.05
N HIS A 4 -2.15 -0.93 -5.10
CA HIS A 4 -1.21 -2.05 -5.14
C HIS A 4 0.15 -1.64 -5.73
N ASN A 5 1.22 -1.98 -5.03
CA ASN A 5 2.58 -1.93 -5.54
C ASN A 5 2.97 -3.34 -6.05
N PRO A 6 3.35 -3.53 -7.33
CA PRO A 6 3.72 -2.50 -8.31
C PRO A 6 2.63 -2.18 -9.37
N THR A 7 1.43 -2.73 -9.30
CA THR A 7 0.48 -2.70 -10.42
C THR A 7 -0.36 -1.43 -10.52
N GLY A 8 -0.44 -0.63 -9.44
CA GLY A 8 -1.29 0.56 -9.39
C GLY A 8 -2.81 0.28 -9.33
N VAL A 9 -3.20 -1.00 -9.15
CA VAL A 9 -4.61 -1.40 -9.05
C VAL A 9 -5.16 -1.06 -7.68
N VAL A 10 -6.40 -0.56 -7.62
CA VAL A 10 -7.18 -0.45 -6.39
C VAL A 10 -8.19 -1.59 -6.34
N TYR A 11 -8.20 -2.38 -5.28
CA TYR A 11 -9.19 -3.45 -5.12
C TYR A 11 -10.56 -2.84 -4.83
N SER A 12 -11.57 -3.29 -5.59
CA SER A 12 -12.94 -2.84 -5.38
C SER A 12 -13.51 -3.33 -4.05
N GLU A 13 -14.48 -2.59 -3.53
CA GLU A 13 -15.24 -2.99 -2.34
C GLU A 13 -15.82 -4.41 -2.47
N GLU A 14 -16.32 -4.76 -3.66
CA GLU A 14 -16.84 -6.11 -3.94
C GLU A 14 -15.76 -7.18 -3.80
N THR A 15 -14.54 -6.90 -4.28
CA THR A 15 -13.39 -7.82 -4.15
C THR A 15 -13.03 -8.01 -2.68
N ILE A 16 -13.02 -6.94 -1.89
CA ILE A 16 -12.72 -6.99 -0.45
C ILE A 16 -13.80 -7.77 0.30
N LYS A 17 -15.07 -7.55 0.01
CA LYS A 17 -16.19 -8.33 0.61
C LYS A 17 -16.09 -9.83 0.31
N LYS A 18 -15.73 -10.19 -0.93
CA LYS A 18 -15.51 -11.59 -1.29
C LYS A 18 -14.32 -12.19 -0.54
N LEU A 19 -13.25 -11.45 -0.39
CA LEU A 19 -12.08 -11.88 0.39
C LEU A 19 -12.46 -12.09 1.85
N ALA A 20 -13.14 -11.13 2.49
CA ALA A 20 -13.61 -11.22 3.87
C ALA A 20 -14.46 -12.48 4.09
N ALA A 21 -15.45 -12.72 3.24
CA ALA A 21 -16.30 -13.92 3.33
C ALA A 21 -15.50 -15.24 3.19
N ILE A 22 -14.46 -15.27 2.37
CA ILE A 22 -13.56 -16.44 2.25
C ILE A 22 -12.77 -16.63 3.55
N LEU A 23 -12.23 -15.54 4.12
CA LEU A 23 -11.44 -15.59 5.36
C LEU A 23 -12.30 -16.06 6.52
N GLU A 24 -13.51 -15.52 6.70
CA GLU A 24 -14.46 -15.98 7.72
C GLU A 24 -14.80 -17.46 7.61
N LYS A 25 -15.13 -17.91 6.39
CA LYS A 25 -15.39 -19.32 6.13
C LYS A 25 -14.19 -20.20 6.48
N LYS A 26 -12.99 -19.78 6.12
CA LYS A 26 -11.76 -20.54 6.38
C LYS A 26 -11.37 -20.55 7.84
N GLN A 27 -11.60 -19.50 8.59
CA GLN A 27 -11.45 -19.50 10.05
C GLN A 27 -12.33 -20.58 10.71
N GLN A 28 -13.59 -20.65 10.30
CA GLN A 28 -14.52 -21.66 10.81
C GLN A 28 -14.07 -23.08 10.43
N GLU A 29 -13.63 -23.26 9.17
CA GLU A 29 -13.17 -24.56 8.67
C GLU A 29 -11.91 -25.07 9.39
N PHE A 30 -10.96 -24.18 9.68
CA PHE A 30 -9.68 -24.53 10.31
C PHE A 30 -9.72 -24.45 11.83
N GLY A 31 -10.76 -23.84 12.43
CA GLY A 31 -10.85 -23.62 13.87
C GLY A 31 -9.73 -22.69 14.41
N SER A 32 -9.24 -21.79 13.59
CA SER A 32 -8.16 -20.86 13.96
C SER A 32 -8.38 -19.49 13.33
N VAL A 33 -7.92 -18.45 14.01
CA VAL A 33 -8.00 -17.06 13.53
C VAL A 33 -7.09 -16.87 12.33
N ILE A 34 -7.58 -16.16 11.32
CA ILE A 34 -6.80 -15.75 10.15
C ILE A 34 -6.74 -14.23 10.14
N TYR A 35 -5.58 -13.64 10.34
CA TYR A 35 -5.41 -12.19 10.27
C TYR A 35 -5.12 -11.75 8.84
N LEU A 36 -5.76 -10.65 8.42
CA LEU A 36 -5.50 -9.94 7.18
C LEU A 36 -4.59 -8.75 7.48
N ILE A 37 -3.39 -8.74 6.92
CA ILE A 37 -2.48 -7.60 7.05
C ILE A 37 -2.61 -6.72 5.81
N SER A 38 -3.05 -5.49 6.01
CA SER A 38 -3.18 -4.48 4.96
C SER A 38 -2.05 -3.46 5.06
N ASP A 39 -1.15 -3.46 4.08
CA ASP A 39 -0.10 -2.45 3.96
C ASP A 39 -0.60 -1.30 3.10
N GLU A 40 -0.78 -0.11 3.70
CA GLU A 40 -1.53 1.00 3.12
C GLU A 40 -0.74 2.33 2.93
N PRO A 41 0.53 2.32 2.56
CA PRO A 41 1.32 3.56 2.43
C PRO A 41 0.90 4.44 1.24
N TYR A 42 0.03 3.94 0.35
CA TYR A 42 -0.39 4.62 -0.88
C TYR A 42 -1.87 5.05 -0.86
N ARG A 43 -2.55 4.96 0.28
CA ARG A 43 -3.99 5.20 0.39
C ARG A 43 -4.43 6.52 -0.21
N GLU A 44 -3.70 7.60 0.02
CA GLU A 44 -4.01 8.95 -0.44
C GLU A 44 -3.72 9.15 -1.93
N LEU A 45 -2.90 8.27 -2.52
CA LEU A 45 -2.54 8.33 -3.93
C LEU A 45 -3.52 7.49 -4.76
N ALA A 46 -4.75 7.98 -4.89
CA ALA A 46 -5.77 7.41 -5.76
C ALA A 46 -6.20 8.44 -6.80
N TYR A 47 -6.47 8.00 -8.01
CA TYR A 47 -6.73 8.84 -9.18
C TYR A 47 -8.14 8.60 -9.74
N ASP A 48 -8.58 9.49 -10.62
CA ASP A 48 -9.84 9.37 -11.37
C ASP A 48 -11.07 9.21 -10.44
N GLY A 49 -11.02 9.72 -9.21
CA GLY A 49 -12.10 9.62 -8.22
C GLY A 49 -12.29 8.21 -7.63
N VAL A 50 -11.30 7.33 -7.78
CA VAL A 50 -11.37 5.98 -7.21
C VAL A 50 -11.25 6.05 -5.70
N GLU A 51 -12.21 5.46 -4.99
CA GLU A 51 -12.18 5.31 -3.55
C GLU A 51 -11.40 4.07 -3.14
N VAL A 52 -10.52 4.22 -2.15
CA VAL A 52 -9.76 3.11 -1.56
C VAL A 52 -10.53 2.58 -0.35
N PRO A 53 -11.07 1.35 -0.39
CA PRO A 53 -11.82 0.81 0.73
C PRO A 53 -10.97 0.66 2.00
N TYR A 54 -11.57 0.90 3.17
CA TYR A 54 -10.97 0.54 4.45
C TYR A 54 -11.30 -0.92 4.75
N LEU A 55 -10.28 -1.79 4.75
CA LEU A 55 -10.46 -3.23 4.91
C LEU A 55 -11.04 -3.60 6.29
N THR A 56 -10.72 -2.82 7.32
CA THR A 56 -11.27 -2.94 8.67
C THR A 56 -12.79 -2.84 8.75
N LYS A 57 -13.45 -2.26 7.74
CA LYS A 57 -14.91 -2.20 7.67
C LYS A 57 -15.57 -3.52 7.21
N TYR A 58 -14.78 -4.46 6.71
CA TYR A 58 -15.28 -5.68 6.08
C TYR A 58 -14.79 -6.95 6.76
N TYR A 59 -13.71 -6.87 7.54
CA TYR A 59 -13.14 -8.01 8.22
C TYR A 59 -12.46 -7.57 9.51
N ASP A 60 -12.98 -8.02 10.66
CA ASP A 60 -12.57 -7.56 11.99
C ASP A 60 -11.09 -7.88 12.28
N ASN A 61 -10.62 -9.07 11.87
CA ASN A 61 -9.24 -9.49 12.06
C ASN A 61 -8.27 -8.85 11.05
N THR A 62 -8.44 -7.54 10.77
CA THR A 62 -7.58 -6.79 9.86
C THR A 62 -6.61 -5.92 10.64
N ILE A 63 -5.32 -6.09 10.38
CA ILE A 63 -4.24 -5.26 10.91
C ILE A 63 -3.78 -4.34 9.79
N VAL A 64 -3.77 -3.01 10.03
CA VAL A 64 -3.31 -2.05 9.02
C VAL A 64 -1.92 -1.54 9.37
N GLY A 65 -1.00 -1.66 8.40
CA GLY A 65 0.30 -1.01 8.42
C GLY A 65 0.26 0.27 7.59
N TYR A 66 0.59 1.40 8.19
CA TYR A 66 0.64 2.69 7.50
C TYR A 66 2.00 3.35 7.64
N SER A 67 2.41 4.11 6.64
CA SER A 67 3.67 4.85 6.63
C SER A 67 3.48 6.24 6.02
N TYR A 68 4.04 7.25 6.66
CA TYR A 68 4.10 8.62 6.15
C TYR A 68 5.16 8.82 5.04
N SER A 69 5.81 7.75 4.63
CA SER A 69 6.84 7.79 3.58
C SER A 69 6.34 8.35 2.25
N LYS A 70 5.04 8.19 1.95
CA LYS A 70 4.46 8.59 0.66
C LYS A 70 3.54 9.79 0.81
N SER A 71 2.59 9.76 1.73
CA SER A 71 1.64 10.87 1.94
C SER A 71 2.32 12.18 2.35
N LEU A 72 3.35 12.14 3.16
CA LEU A 72 4.10 13.32 3.58
C LEU A 72 5.50 13.44 2.95
N SER A 73 5.85 12.56 2.01
CA SER A 73 7.17 12.54 1.37
C SER A 73 8.34 12.43 2.37
N LEU A 74 8.16 11.64 3.45
CA LEU A 74 9.12 11.47 4.53
C LEU A 74 9.69 10.04 4.60
N PRO A 75 10.19 9.45 3.49
CA PRO A 75 10.68 8.06 3.53
C PRO A 75 11.95 7.90 4.38
N GLY A 76 12.78 8.95 4.47
CA GLY A 76 14.01 8.96 5.27
C GLY A 76 13.78 9.00 6.77
N GLU A 77 12.65 9.51 7.21
CA GLU A 77 12.34 9.72 8.63
C GLU A 77 11.87 8.45 9.36
N ARG A 78 11.60 7.39 8.62
CA ARG A 78 11.28 6.05 9.14
C ARG A 78 10.14 6.07 10.16
N ILE A 79 9.00 6.69 9.81
CA ILE A 79 7.85 6.83 10.69
C ILE A 79 6.57 6.29 10.06
N GLY A 80 5.82 5.53 10.84
CA GLY A 80 4.54 4.92 10.49
C GLY A 80 3.86 4.40 11.75
N TYR A 81 2.76 3.66 11.58
CA TYR A 81 2.02 3.07 12.69
C TYR A 81 1.32 1.78 12.25
N LEU A 82 0.94 0.98 13.23
CA LEU A 82 0.01 -0.13 13.07
C LEU A 82 -1.33 0.24 13.67
N VAL A 83 -2.41 -0.16 13.00
CA VAL A 83 -3.77 -0.15 13.56
C VAL A 83 -4.17 -1.59 13.80
N ILE A 84 -4.52 -1.91 15.04
CA ILE A 84 -5.09 -3.18 15.45
C ILE A 84 -6.44 -2.81 16.06
N PRO A 85 -7.56 -3.08 15.37
CA PRO A 85 -8.90 -2.76 15.86
C PRO A 85 -9.24 -3.53 17.14
N ASP A 86 -10.06 -2.96 18.00
CA ASP A 86 -10.52 -3.62 19.23
C ASP A 86 -11.36 -4.87 18.92
N GLU A 87 -11.99 -4.91 17.74
CA GLU A 87 -12.78 -6.03 17.23
C GLU A 87 -11.93 -7.23 16.80
N ALA A 88 -10.62 -7.04 16.59
CA ALA A 88 -9.73 -8.13 16.21
C ALA A 88 -9.57 -9.12 17.38
N ASP A 89 -9.64 -10.40 17.07
CA ASP A 89 -9.43 -11.47 18.06
C ASP A 89 -8.04 -11.36 18.69
N GLY A 90 -7.97 -11.30 20.01
CA GLY A 90 -6.72 -11.14 20.76
C GLY A 90 -6.04 -9.78 20.53
N SER A 91 -6.80 -8.69 20.34
CA SER A 91 -6.28 -7.35 20.00
C SER A 91 -5.24 -6.84 21.03
N GLU A 92 -5.47 -7.02 22.32
CA GLU A 92 -4.54 -6.59 23.38
C GLU A 92 -3.22 -7.37 23.34
N GLU A 93 -3.30 -8.69 23.14
CA GLU A 93 -2.15 -9.56 22.98
C GLU A 93 -1.37 -9.23 21.70
N LEU A 94 -2.06 -8.92 20.62
CA LEU A 94 -1.44 -8.50 19.35
C LEU A 94 -0.69 -7.17 19.52
N ILE A 95 -1.27 -6.19 20.18
CA ILE A 95 -0.60 -4.91 20.48
C ILE A 95 0.67 -5.14 21.30
N THR A 96 0.55 -5.97 22.34
CA THR A 96 1.69 -6.34 23.19
C THR A 96 2.77 -7.07 22.39
N ALA A 97 2.39 -8.05 21.58
CA ALA A 97 3.31 -8.79 20.74
C ALA A 97 4.01 -7.90 19.70
N ALA A 98 3.27 -6.98 19.08
CA ALA A 98 3.82 -6.00 18.13
C ALA A 98 4.85 -5.07 18.81
N ALA A 99 4.57 -4.61 20.05
CA ALA A 99 5.51 -3.81 20.82
C ALA A 99 6.80 -4.58 21.16
N ILE A 100 6.68 -5.87 21.54
CA ILE A 100 7.84 -6.73 21.82
C ILE A 100 8.63 -6.97 20.51
N ALA A 101 7.95 -7.30 19.43
CA ALA A 101 8.58 -7.52 18.14
C ALA A 101 9.36 -6.29 17.67
N ASN A 102 8.75 -5.10 17.80
CA ASN A 102 9.39 -3.83 17.45
C ASN A 102 10.69 -3.58 18.24
N ARG A 103 10.70 -3.90 19.54
CA ARG A 103 11.92 -3.85 20.37
C ARG A 103 12.95 -4.88 19.91
N THR A 104 12.53 -6.08 19.60
CA THR A 104 13.41 -7.19 19.20
C THR A 104 14.15 -6.88 17.90
N ILE A 105 13.49 -6.25 16.94
CA ILE A 105 14.13 -5.81 15.69
C ILE A 105 14.95 -4.52 15.81
N GLY A 106 15.01 -3.92 17.02
CA GLY A 106 15.85 -2.76 17.32
C GLY A 106 15.24 -1.40 17.01
N CYS A 107 13.97 -1.34 16.58
CA CYS A 107 13.31 -0.06 16.25
C CYS A 107 12.75 0.68 17.48
N VAL A 108 12.34 -0.01 18.51
CA VAL A 108 11.75 0.44 19.78
C VAL A 108 10.59 1.43 19.63
N ASN A 109 10.86 2.66 19.20
CA ASN A 109 9.88 3.73 18.95
C ASN A 109 10.33 4.60 17.78
N ALA A 110 9.37 5.26 17.13
CA ALA A 110 9.69 6.32 16.18
C ALA A 110 10.38 7.50 16.92
N PRO A 111 11.31 8.23 16.26
CA PRO A 111 11.99 9.38 16.87
C PRO A 111 11.00 10.41 17.40
N SER A 112 11.18 10.86 18.67
CA SER A 112 10.22 11.76 19.34
C SER A 112 10.04 13.10 18.61
N LEU A 113 11.09 13.60 17.95
CA LEU A 113 11.01 14.80 17.12
C LEU A 113 10.02 14.58 15.97
N MET A 114 10.13 13.44 15.26
CA MET A 114 9.27 13.13 14.13
C MET A 114 7.83 12.88 14.52
N GLN A 115 7.58 12.26 15.69
CA GLN A 115 6.23 12.17 16.24
C GLN A 115 5.58 13.54 16.43
N LYS A 116 6.34 14.52 16.96
CA LYS A 116 5.86 15.90 17.15
C LYS A 116 5.65 16.63 15.81
N VAL A 117 6.48 16.36 14.81
CA VAL A 117 6.32 16.92 13.44
C VAL A 117 5.04 16.35 12.82
N ILE A 118 4.86 15.04 12.82
CA ILE A 118 3.66 14.38 12.27
C ILE A 118 2.39 14.89 12.95
N ALA A 119 2.39 15.05 14.27
CA ALA A 119 1.24 15.60 15.00
C ALA A 119 0.80 16.99 14.53
N LYS A 120 1.69 17.75 13.87
CA LYS A 120 1.38 19.07 13.28
C LYS A 120 1.06 19.00 11.77
N CYS A 121 1.32 17.87 11.15
CA CYS A 121 1.18 17.66 9.71
C CYS A 121 0.13 16.59 9.38
N VAL A 122 -0.64 16.13 10.38
CA VAL A 122 -1.61 15.03 10.19
C VAL A 122 -2.68 15.36 9.14
N ASP A 123 -3.03 16.66 9.03
CA ASP A 123 -4.02 17.15 8.06
C ASP A 123 -3.38 17.61 6.74
N ALA A 124 -2.07 17.42 6.56
CA ALA A 124 -1.42 17.79 5.31
C ALA A 124 -1.77 16.79 4.22
N GLU A 125 -2.12 17.33 3.06
CA GLU A 125 -2.52 16.52 1.90
C GLU A 125 -1.36 16.38 0.91
N VAL A 126 -1.29 15.21 0.27
CA VAL A 126 -0.38 14.96 -0.84
C VAL A 126 -0.89 15.67 -2.10
N ASP A 127 0.03 16.22 -2.88
CA ASP A 127 -0.32 16.80 -4.21
C ASP A 127 -0.62 15.67 -5.22
N VAL A 128 -1.83 15.14 -5.14
CA VAL A 128 -2.32 14.08 -6.04
C VAL A 128 -2.32 14.54 -7.49
N ALA A 129 -2.56 15.84 -7.75
CA ALA A 129 -2.61 16.38 -9.11
C ALA A 129 -1.24 16.34 -9.79
N ALA A 130 -0.16 16.62 -9.04
CA ALA A 130 1.21 16.51 -9.58
C ALA A 130 1.55 15.05 -9.93
N TYR A 131 1.19 14.09 -9.07
CA TYR A 131 1.37 12.67 -9.36
C TYR A 131 0.52 12.21 -10.55
N ASP A 132 -0.72 12.67 -10.65
CA ASP A 132 -1.61 12.33 -11.76
C ASP A 132 -1.09 12.84 -13.11
N LYS A 133 -0.57 14.07 -13.15
CA LYS A 133 0.09 14.62 -14.34
C LYS A 133 1.23 13.72 -14.81
N ASN A 134 2.10 13.29 -13.89
CA ASN A 134 3.21 12.39 -14.22
C ASN A 134 2.72 11.02 -14.66
N ARG A 135 1.72 10.46 -13.98
CA ARG A 135 1.07 9.20 -14.34
C ARG A 135 0.57 9.22 -15.79
N LEU A 136 -0.18 10.26 -16.14
CA LEU A 136 -0.78 10.40 -17.47
C LEU A 136 0.29 10.61 -18.55
N ALA A 137 1.31 11.42 -18.27
CA ALA A 137 2.41 11.64 -19.22
C ALA A 137 3.14 10.32 -19.54
N LEU A 138 3.50 9.55 -18.50
CA LEU A 138 4.18 8.26 -18.68
C LEU A 138 3.27 7.22 -19.33
N TYR A 139 2.02 7.09 -18.88
CA TYR A 139 1.07 6.13 -19.44
C TYR A 139 0.85 6.37 -20.92
N ASN A 140 0.55 7.62 -21.31
CA ASN A 140 0.28 7.99 -22.71
C ASN A 140 1.53 7.79 -23.57
N GLY A 141 2.69 8.27 -23.12
CA GLY A 141 3.95 8.09 -23.86
C GLY A 141 4.32 6.62 -24.09
N LEU A 142 4.14 5.77 -23.08
CA LEU A 142 4.35 4.33 -23.23
C LEU A 142 3.36 3.70 -24.20
N LYS A 143 2.08 4.10 -24.18
CA LYS A 143 1.07 3.65 -25.12
C LYS A 143 1.40 4.08 -26.56
N GLU A 144 1.84 5.32 -26.77
CA GLU A 144 2.30 5.84 -28.07
C GLU A 144 3.51 5.06 -28.60
N CYS A 145 4.40 4.61 -27.70
CA CYS A 145 5.52 3.74 -28.04
C CYS A 145 5.12 2.27 -28.27
N GLY A 146 3.84 1.93 -28.16
CA GLY A 146 3.34 0.57 -28.38
C GLY A 146 3.43 -0.40 -27.20
N PHE A 147 3.77 0.09 -25.99
CA PHE A 147 3.79 -0.76 -24.82
C PHE A 147 2.38 -1.12 -24.33
N GLU A 148 2.25 -2.34 -23.80
CA GLU A 148 1.06 -2.77 -23.07
C GLU A 148 1.25 -2.46 -21.59
N CYS A 149 0.35 -1.66 -21.03
CA CYS A 149 0.28 -1.38 -19.60
C CYS A 149 -1.14 -1.06 -19.16
N ILE A 150 -1.45 -1.38 -17.91
CA ILE A 150 -2.71 -1.00 -17.27
C ILE A 150 -2.58 0.45 -16.78
N LYS A 151 -3.62 1.27 -17.00
CA LYS A 151 -3.67 2.62 -16.43
C LYS A 151 -3.79 2.50 -14.92
N PRO A 152 -2.82 2.97 -14.13
CA PRO A 152 -2.88 2.86 -12.67
C PRO A 152 -4.04 3.66 -12.09
N GLN A 153 -4.74 3.06 -11.13
CA GLN A 153 -5.81 3.71 -10.36
C GLN A 153 -5.28 4.37 -9.08
N GLY A 154 -4.06 3.99 -8.66
CA GLY A 154 -3.43 4.53 -7.47
C GLY A 154 -1.94 4.22 -7.41
N ALA A 155 -1.30 4.62 -6.32
CA ALA A 155 0.14 4.59 -6.12
C ALA A 155 0.89 5.44 -7.18
N PHE A 156 2.18 5.22 -7.38
CA PHE A 156 2.98 5.91 -8.38
C PHE A 156 3.83 4.94 -9.22
N TYR A 157 3.26 3.77 -9.48
CA TYR A 157 3.88 2.73 -10.29
C TYR A 157 3.14 2.54 -11.60
N LEU A 158 3.88 2.24 -12.64
CA LEU A 158 3.38 1.80 -13.92
C LEU A 158 3.95 0.40 -14.18
N PHE A 159 3.07 -0.59 -14.22
CA PHE A 159 3.46 -1.97 -14.47
C PHE A 159 3.31 -2.26 -15.95
N VAL A 160 4.44 -2.28 -16.65
CA VAL A 160 4.53 -2.35 -18.10
C VAL A 160 4.89 -3.79 -18.52
N LYS A 161 4.19 -4.32 -19.49
CA LYS A 161 4.52 -5.62 -20.07
C LYS A 161 5.76 -5.47 -20.95
N SER A 162 6.76 -6.33 -20.74
CA SER A 162 7.93 -6.39 -21.61
C SER A 162 7.53 -6.69 -23.06
N PRO A 163 8.07 -5.97 -24.05
CA PRO A 163 7.78 -6.22 -25.48
C PRO A 163 8.45 -7.52 -25.97
N VAL A 164 9.35 -8.11 -25.19
CA VAL A 164 10.04 -9.37 -25.50
C VAL A 164 9.83 -10.37 -24.37
N ALA A 165 9.98 -11.66 -24.66
CA ALA A 165 9.73 -12.72 -23.69
C ALA A 165 10.72 -12.74 -22.52
N ASP A 166 11.95 -12.28 -22.75
CA ASP A 166 12.97 -12.14 -21.70
C ASP A 166 13.02 -10.69 -21.21
N GLU A 167 12.32 -10.41 -20.11
CA GLU A 167 12.26 -9.09 -19.49
C GLU A 167 13.61 -8.61 -18.96
N LYS A 168 14.49 -9.54 -18.56
CA LYS A 168 15.82 -9.19 -18.07
C LYS A 168 16.72 -8.72 -19.22
N ALA A 169 16.68 -9.43 -20.36
CA ALA A 169 17.39 -9.00 -21.55
C ALA A 169 16.89 -7.64 -22.05
N PHE A 170 15.57 -7.37 -21.94
CA PHE A 170 15.01 -6.07 -22.25
C PHE A 170 15.57 -4.97 -21.34
N CYS A 171 15.57 -5.19 -20.03
CA CYS A 171 16.13 -4.23 -19.05
C CYS A 171 17.64 -3.99 -19.30
N GLU A 172 18.41 -5.03 -19.59
CA GLU A 172 19.85 -4.87 -19.92
C GLU A 172 20.06 -4.07 -21.21
N ALA A 173 19.20 -4.29 -22.20
CA ALA A 173 19.25 -3.50 -23.44
C ALA A 173 18.91 -2.02 -23.20
N GLY A 174 17.99 -1.73 -22.28
CA GLY A 174 17.60 -0.36 -21.87
C GLY A 174 18.76 0.45 -21.30
N LYS A 175 19.68 -0.20 -20.57
CA LYS A 175 20.85 0.47 -19.99
C LYS A 175 21.73 1.20 -21.04
N LYS A 176 21.74 0.74 -22.28
CA LYS A 176 22.44 1.43 -23.39
C LYS A 176 21.87 2.80 -23.71
N TYR A 177 20.63 3.05 -23.30
CA TYR A 177 19.89 4.28 -23.51
C TYR A 177 19.71 5.08 -22.21
N ASN A 178 20.40 4.68 -21.13
CA ASN A 178 20.26 5.26 -19.79
C ASN A 178 18.82 5.13 -19.21
N ILE A 179 18.18 4.01 -19.48
CA ILE A 179 16.84 3.65 -18.97
C ILE A 179 16.98 2.46 -18.01
#